data_93463fd0710ccde20bb536003d655ec5
#
_entry.id   93463fd0710ccde20bb536003d655ec5
#
_cell.length_a   1.000
_cell.length_b   1.000
_cell.length_c   1.000
_cell.angle_alpha   90.00
_cell.angle_beta   90.00
_cell.angle_gamma   90.00
#
_symmetry.space_group_name_H-M   'P 1'
#
loop_
_entity.id
_entity.type
_entity.pdbx_description
1 polymer ?
#
loop_
_entity_poly.entity_id
_entity_poly.type
_entity_poly.pdbx_seq_one_letter_code
_entity_poly.pdbx_strand_id
1 'polypeptide(L)'
;ATLLFSCKQGGQQNKKNDDKPVITVTIEPLRYFTEAIAGDEFTVVSMVPKGSSPETYDPTPQQLVDLAQSKAYFRIGYIGFEQTWTEKLTDNAPHLQFFDMSENVELILDDTHAHHHKDGHVHEGHTHAGGVEPHIWNSTINAQIIAGNILNALCAIDKANENAYMERYNALIRRIEHTDSLICQMLSSPNADRAFMIYHPALSYFARDYNLHQIPIEAGGKEPSPTHLKNLINSCKKEKVRVIFVQPEFDRRNADLIAQQTGTRVVAINPLSYDWEEEMMNTAQALLTPRSPKGEGE
;
A
#
# COMPACT_ATOMS: atom_id res chain seq x y z
N ALA A 1 -26.02 18.38 -69.38
CA ALA A 1 -25.90 18.58 -67.96
C ALA A 1 -25.48 17.24 -67.31
N THR A 2 -24.17 17.09 -67.03
CA THR A 2 -23.61 15.87 -66.45
C THR A 2 -23.28 16.16 -65.01
N LEU A 3 -24.02 15.55 -64.09
CA LEU A 3 -23.79 15.64 -62.65
C LEU A 3 -22.73 14.59 -62.21
N LEU A 4 -21.56 15.05 -61.78
CA LEU A 4 -20.54 14.22 -61.19
C LEU A 4 -20.84 14.08 -59.67
N PHE A 5 -21.23 12.88 -59.26
CA PHE A 5 -21.28 12.52 -57.83
C PHE A 5 -19.88 12.19 -57.35
N SER A 6 -19.33 13.05 -56.49
CA SER A 6 -18.10 12.82 -55.77
C SER A 6 -18.40 11.98 -54.52
N CYS A 7 -18.02 10.71 -54.52
CA CYS A 7 -18.02 9.85 -53.33
C CYS A 7 -16.89 10.31 -52.39
N LYS A 8 -17.25 10.91 -51.27
CA LYS A 8 -16.37 11.13 -50.13
C LYS A 8 -16.11 9.78 -49.46
N GLN A 9 -14.94 9.19 -49.70
CA GLN A 9 -14.43 8.08 -48.88
C GLN A 9 -14.25 8.56 -47.45
N GLY A 10 -15.14 8.12 -46.57
CA GLY A 10 -14.94 8.24 -45.12
C GLY A 10 -13.74 7.40 -44.72
N GLY A 11 -12.67 8.05 -44.31
CA GLY A 11 -11.53 7.37 -43.68
C GLY A 11 -12.04 6.64 -42.43
N GLN A 12 -12.05 5.32 -42.47
CA GLN A 12 -12.09 4.50 -41.29
C GLN A 12 -10.82 4.84 -40.50
N GLN A 13 -10.98 5.62 -39.42
CA GLN A 13 -9.99 5.62 -38.36
C GLN A 13 -9.97 4.18 -37.82
N ASN A 14 -8.96 3.43 -38.21
CA ASN A 14 -8.55 2.24 -37.48
C ASN A 14 -8.29 2.67 -36.03
N LYS A 15 -9.27 2.44 -35.13
CA LYS A 15 -8.94 2.23 -33.73
C LYS A 15 -8.00 1.02 -33.74
N LYS A 16 -6.69 1.27 -33.64
CA LYS A 16 -5.78 0.27 -33.08
C LYS A 16 -6.39 -0.09 -31.72
N ASN A 17 -7.07 -1.22 -31.63
CA ASN A 17 -7.24 -1.92 -30.39
C ASN A 17 -5.78 -2.20 -29.95
N ASP A 18 -5.30 -1.48 -28.98
CA ASP A 18 -4.05 -1.79 -28.31
C ASP A 18 -4.30 -3.06 -27.51
N ASP A 19 -4.17 -4.23 -28.16
CA ASP A 19 -4.14 -5.54 -27.50
C ASP A 19 -2.80 -5.74 -26.77
N LYS A 20 -2.47 -4.78 -25.89
CA LYS A 20 -1.29 -4.92 -25.01
C LYS A 20 -1.55 -6.09 -24.05
N PRO A 21 -0.53 -6.93 -23.83
CA PRO A 21 -0.65 -7.97 -22.81
C PRO A 21 -0.93 -7.34 -21.45
N VAL A 22 -1.75 -8.02 -20.64
CA VAL A 22 -2.16 -7.53 -19.32
C VAL A 22 -1.28 -8.15 -18.24
N ILE A 23 -0.82 -7.33 -17.31
CA ILE A 23 -0.30 -7.74 -16.01
C ILE A 23 -1.33 -7.35 -14.97
N THR A 24 -1.76 -8.31 -14.16
CA THR A 24 -2.58 -8.03 -12.98
C THR A 24 -1.68 -7.90 -11.75
N VAL A 25 -2.00 -6.96 -10.89
CA VAL A 25 -1.34 -6.77 -9.59
C VAL A 25 -2.40 -6.80 -8.49
N THR A 26 -2.02 -7.07 -7.24
CA THR A 26 -3.02 -7.14 -6.16
C THR A 26 -3.57 -5.75 -5.80
N ILE A 27 -2.71 -4.76 -5.64
CA ILE A 27 -3.04 -3.44 -5.08
C ILE A 27 -2.49 -2.28 -5.91
N GLU A 28 -3.07 -1.10 -5.73
CA GLU A 28 -2.68 0.12 -6.45
C GLU A 28 -1.20 0.53 -6.29
N PRO A 29 -0.55 0.42 -5.12
CA PRO A 29 0.89 0.66 -5.01
C PRO A 29 1.73 -0.25 -5.92
N LEU A 30 1.38 -1.53 -6.04
CA LEU A 30 2.06 -2.42 -7.00
C LEU A 30 1.80 -2.01 -8.45
N ARG A 31 0.60 -1.48 -8.77
CA ARG A 31 0.32 -0.95 -10.10
C ARG A 31 1.22 0.24 -10.41
N TYR A 32 1.36 1.17 -9.48
CA TYR A 32 2.26 2.31 -9.62
C TYR A 32 3.71 1.87 -9.93
N PHE A 33 4.29 0.97 -9.14
CA PHE A 33 5.65 0.50 -9.38
C PHE A 33 5.78 -0.28 -10.70
N THR A 34 4.79 -1.10 -11.03
CA THR A 34 4.79 -1.91 -12.25
C THR A 34 4.68 -1.01 -13.49
N GLU A 35 3.75 -0.05 -13.53
CA GLU A 35 3.61 0.89 -14.65
C GLU A 35 4.85 1.77 -14.81
N ALA A 36 5.48 2.19 -13.70
CA ALA A 36 6.69 2.99 -13.73
C ALA A 36 7.87 2.28 -14.43
N ILE A 37 7.94 0.93 -14.36
CA ILE A 37 9.00 0.13 -14.97
C ILE A 37 8.56 -0.43 -16.32
N ALA A 38 7.34 -0.96 -16.41
CA ALA A 38 6.80 -1.54 -17.65
C ALA A 38 6.62 -0.49 -18.76
N GLY A 39 6.24 0.75 -18.39
CA GLY A 39 5.90 1.78 -19.37
C GLY A 39 4.68 1.37 -20.20
N ASP A 40 4.78 1.55 -21.52
CA ASP A 40 3.70 1.29 -22.45
C ASP A 40 3.64 -0.15 -22.99
N GLU A 41 4.52 -1.05 -22.53
CA GLU A 41 4.61 -2.42 -23.06
C GLU A 41 3.46 -3.32 -22.57
N PHE A 42 2.90 -3.01 -21.39
CA PHE A 42 1.81 -3.75 -20.78
C PHE A 42 0.65 -2.84 -20.37
N THR A 43 -0.55 -3.40 -20.31
CA THR A 43 -1.65 -2.82 -19.51
C THR A 43 -1.58 -3.41 -18.11
N VAL A 44 -1.50 -2.56 -17.09
CA VAL A 44 -1.45 -3.00 -15.70
C VAL A 44 -2.79 -2.73 -15.01
N VAL A 45 -3.37 -3.76 -14.40
CA VAL A 45 -4.67 -3.67 -13.72
C VAL A 45 -4.54 -4.12 -12.26
N SER A 46 -5.20 -3.40 -11.36
CA SER A 46 -5.27 -3.78 -9.94
C SER A 46 -6.47 -4.68 -9.68
N MET A 47 -6.26 -5.77 -8.92
CA MET A 47 -7.32 -6.69 -8.53
C MET A 47 -8.25 -6.07 -7.49
N VAL A 48 -7.69 -5.44 -6.48
CA VAL A 48 -8.45 -4.80 -5.41
C VAL A 48 -8.83 -3.38 -5.83
N PRO A 49 -10.14 -3.05 -5.94
CA PRO A 49 -10.59 -1.72 -6.30
C PRO A 49 -10.24 -0.67 -5.23
N LYS A 50 -10.09 0.59 -5.66
CA LYS A 50 -9.91 1.72 -4.73
C LYS A 50 -11.02 1.77 -3.69
N GLY A 51 -10.63 1.96 -2.41
CA GLY A 51 -11.55 2.05 -1.29
C GLY A 51 -12.02 0.70 -0.73
N SER A 52 -11.50 -0.41 -1.24
CA SER A 52 -11.73 -1.76 -0.70
C SER A 52 -10.54 -2.21 0.12
N SER A 53 -10.79 -2.89 1.25
CA SER A 53 -9.73 -3.48 2.05
C SER A 53 -9.21 -4.76 1.40
N PRO A 54 -7.91 -4.86 1.06
CA PRO A 54 -7.33 -6.06 0.48
C PRO A 54 -7.33 -7.27 1.42
N GLU A 55 -7.48 -7.04 2.73
CA GLU A 55 -7.53 -8.11 3.71
C GLU A 55 -8.83 -8.93 3.64
N THR A 56 -9.93 -8.29 3.24
CA THR A 56 -11.26 -8.90 3.24
C THR A 56 -11.93 -8.89 1.86
N TYR A 57 -11.19 -8.50 0.83
CA TYR A 57 -11.73 -8.38 -0.53
C TYR A 57 -12.11 -9.75 -1.09
N ASP A 58 -13.30 -9.82 -1.70
CA ASP A 58 -13.80 -11.01 -2.41
C ASP A 58 -14.03 -10.65 -3.89
N PRO A 59 -13.27 -11.23 -4.84
CA PRO A 59 -13.33 -10.84 -6.23
C PRO A 59 -14.60 -11.32 -6.90
N THR A 60 -15.08 -10.56 -7.87
CA THR A 60 -16.17 -11.00 -8.73
C THR A 60 -15.72 -12.14 -9.66
N PRO A 61 -16.64 -13.01 -10.12
CA PRO A 61 -16.31 -14.05 -11.10
C PRO A 61 -15.62 -13.50 -12.35
N GLN A 62 -16.02 -12.31 -12.82
CA GLN A 62 -15.41 -11.69 -14.01
C GLN A 62 -13.96 -11.30 -13.75
N GLN A 63 -13.62 -10.74 -12.58
CA GLN A 63 -12.25 -10.42 -12.23
C GLN A 63 -11.34 -11.67 -12.17
N LEU A 64 -11.87 -12.81 -11.72
CA LEU A 64 -11.14 -14.08 -11.74
C LEU A 64 -10.86 -14.56 -13.16
N VAL A 65 -11.84 -14.39 -14.08
CA VAL A 65 -11.66 -14.71 -15.50
C VAL A 65 -10.62 -13.77 -16.12
N ASP A 66 -10.70 -12.47 -15.84
CA ASP A 66 -9.76 -11.47 -16.39
C ASP A 66 -8.33 -11.73 -15.87
N LEU A 67 -8.18 -12.05 -14.57
CA LEU A 67 -6.91 -12.43 -13.99
C LEU A 67 -6.34 -13.70 -14.66
N ALA A 68 -7.18 -14.71 -14.85
CA ALA A 68 -6.76 -15.95 -15.53
C ALA A 68 -6.27 -15.73 -16.97
N GLN A 69 -6.70 -14.64 -17.65
CA GLN A 69 -6.24 -14.26 -18.98
C GLN A 69 -5.00 -13.36 -18.98
N SER A 70 -4.56 -12.90 -17.81
CA SER A 70 -3.38 -12.05 -17.69
C SER A 70 -2.10 -12.82 -18.04
N LYS A 71 -1.08 -12.09 -18.50
CA LYS A 71 0.26 -12.64 -18.78
C LYS A 71 0.97 -13.06 -17.50
N ALA A 72 0.81 -12.25 -16.44
CA ALA A 72 1.40 -12.48 -15.14
C ALA A 72 0.54 -11.86 -14.03
N TYR A 73 0.71 -12.37 -12.82
CA TYR A 73 0.16 -11.81 -11.59
C TYR A 73 1.28 -11.48 -10.60
N PHE A 74 1.39 -10.19 -10.27
CA PHE A 74 2.35 -9.70 -9.27
C PHE A 74 1.63 -9.50 -7.94
N ARG A 75 2.10 -10.20 -6.91
CA ARG A 75 1.47 -10.22 -5.58
C ARG A 75 2.49 -9.92 -4.48
N ILE A 76 2.01 -9.54 -3.31
CA ILE A 76 2.81 -9.42 -2.09
C ILE A 76 3.08 -10.80 -1.48
N GLY A 77 2.10 -11.70 -1.54
CA GLY A 77 2.18 -13.06 -1.01
C GLY A 77 1.56 -13.24 0.38
N TYR A 78 1.28 -12.16 1.11
CA TYR A 78 0.83 -12.20 2.52
C TYR A 78 -0.48 -11.46 2.78
N ILE A 79 -1.09 -10.82 1.78
CA ILE A 79 -2.38 -10.15 1.87
C ILE A 79 -3.49 -11.20 1.99
N GLY A 80 -4.51 -10.94 2.81
CA GLY A 80 -5.62 -11.88 3.08
C GLY A 80 -6.32 -12.39 1.82
N PHE A 81 -6.57 -11.50 0.85
CA PHE A 81 -7.07 -11.86 -0.48
C PHE A 81 -6.16 -12.90 -1.17
N GLU A 82 -4.86 -12.65 -1.22
CA GLU A 82 -3.89 -13.50 -1.91
C GLU A 82 -3.83 -14.89 -1.26
N GLN A 83 -3.82 -14.95 0.08
CA GLN A 83 -3.82 -16.21 0.83
C GLN A 83 -5.08 -17.06 0.55
N THR A 84 -6.23 -16.40 0.39
CA THR A 84 -7.50 -17.10 0.16
C THR A 84 -7.65 -17.60 -1.27
N TRP A 85 -7.12 -16.88 -2.26
CA TRP A 85 -7.42 -17.12 -3.67
C TRP A 85 -6.29 -17.74 -4.49
N THR A 86 -5.03 -17.65 -4.05
CA THR A 86 -3.87 -18.10 -4.85
C THR A 86 -3.97 -19.56 -5.28
N GLU A 87 -4.29 -20.48 -4.37
CA GLU A 87 -4.41 -21.91 -4.70
C GLU A 87 -5.46 -22.15 -5.78
N LYS A 88 -6.66 -21.57 -5.60
CA LYS A 88 -7.77 -21.66 -6.56
C LYS A 88 -7.41 -21.08 -7.93
N LEU A 89 -6.64 -19.99 -7.95
CA LEU A 89 -6.19 -19.35 -9.19
C LEU A 89 -5.16 -20.22 -9.91
N THR A 90 -4.21 -20.80 -9.19
CA THR A 90 -3.20 -21.69 -9.74
C THR A 90 -3.85 -22.89 -10.43
N ASP A 91 -4.87 -23.50 -9.80
CA ASP A 91 -5.58 -24.66 -10.33
C ASP A 91 -6.38 -24.33 -11.60
N ASN A 92 -6.97 -23.14 -11.65
CA ASN A 92 -7.87 -22.74 -12.75
C ASN A 92 -7.17 -22.00 -13.89
N ALA A 93 -5.95 -21.50 -13.70
CA ALA A 93 -5.18 -20.74 -14.68
C ALA A 93 -3.71 -21.21 -14.73
N PRO A 94 -3.42 -22.45 -15.19
CA PRO A 94 -2.08 -23.05 -15.14
C PRO A 94 -1.04 -22.34 -16.02
N HIS A 95 -1.47 -21.45 -16.92
CA HIS A 95 -0.57 -20.64 -17.75
C HIS A 95 -0.23 -19.27 -17.12
N LEU A 96 -0.95 -18.87 -16.08
CA LEU A 96 -0.69 -17.60 -15.37
C LEU A 96 0.61 -17.73 -14.56
N GLN A 97 1.52 -16.81 -14.79
CA GLN A 97 2.78 -16.74 -14.06
C GLN A 97 2.61 -15.89 -12.80
N PHE A 98 2.94 -16.45 -11.65
CA PHE A 98 2.90 -15.77 -10.36
C PHE A 98 4.29 -15.29 -9.99
N PHE A 99 4.39 -14.03 -9.53
CA PHE A 99 5.62 -13.44 -9.04
C PHE A 99 5.38 -12.77 -7.69
N ASP A 100 6.18 -13.14 -6.70
CA ASP A 100 6.09 -12.60 -5.35
C ASP A 100 6.99 -11.36 -5.22
N MET A 101 6.39 -10.21 -4.99
CA MET A 101 7.12 -8.95 -4.89
C MET A 101 7.79 -8.76 -3.51
N SER A 102 7.53 -9.66 -2.57
CA SER A 102 8.16 -9.71 -1.24
C SER A 102 9.47 -10.48 -1.17
N GLU A 103 9.95 -11.05 -2.28
CA GLU A 103 11.24 -11.76 -2.27
C GLU A 103 12.37 -10.86 -1.76
N ASN A 104 13.18 -11.38 -0.82
CA ASN A 104 14.27 -10.68 -0.15
C ASN A 104 13.87 -9.46 0.71
N VAL A 105 12.60 -9.26 0.99
CA VAL A 105 12.15 -8.27 1.98
C VAL A 105 12.36 -8.84 3.38
N GLU A 106 12.95 -8.04 4.28
CA GLU A 106 13.01 -8.37 5.71
C GLU A 106 11.62 -8.20 6.32
N LEU A 107 10.94 -9.33 6.55
CA LEU A 107 9.56 -9.36 7.00
C LEU A 107 9.44 -9.11 8.50
N ILE A 108 8.44 -8.32 8.89
CA ILE A 108 8.00 -8.19 10.27
C ILE A 108 7.07 -9.38 10.55
N LEU A 109 7.45 -10.22 11.53
CA LEU A 109 6.66 -11.35 11.95
C LEU A 109 5.70 -10.93 13.06
N ASP A 110 4.49 -11.43 13.00
CA ASP A 110 3.47 -11.22 14.02
C ASP A 110 3.76 -12.15 15.21
N ASP A 111 4.26 -11.60 16.31
CA ASP A 111 4.71 -12.34 17.49
C ASP A 111 3.59 -13.05 18.27
N THR A 112 2.35 -13.05 17.78
CA THR A 112 1.20 -13.63 18.48
C THR A 112 1.28 -15.16 18.65
N HIS A 113 2.20 -15.84 17.97
CA HIS A 113 2.42 -17.30 18.10
C HIS A 113 3.60 -17.68 19.00
N ALA A 114 4.42 -16.76 19.49
CA ALA A 114 5.70 -17.07 20.13
C ALA A 114 5.66 -17.21 21.68
N HIS A 115 4.62 -16.79 22.40
CA HIS A 115 4.63 -16.79 23.86
C HIS A 115 3.38 -17.40 24.51
N HIS A 116 3.35 -18.73 24.62
CA HIS A 116 2.72 -19.38 25.76
C HIS A 116 3.62 -19.18 26.99
N HIS A 117 3.70 -17.97 27.53
CA HIS A 117 4.21 -17.75 28.88
C HIS A 117 3.05 -17.54 29.86
N LYS A 118 3.22 -18.18 31.02
CA LYS A 118 2.28 -18.45 32.11
C LYS A 118 1.80 -17.22 32.88
N ASP A 119 1.72 -16.04 32.32
CA ASP A 119 1.21 -14.86 33.03
C ASP A 119 0.09 -14.21 32.20
N GLY A 120 -1.12 -14.26 32.77
CA GLY A 120 -2.42 -14.01 32.16
C GLY A 120 -2.73 -12.58 31.67
N HIS A 121 -1.86 -11.97 30.90
CA HIS A 121 -2.14 -10.76 30.16
C HIS A 121 -2.10 -11.07 28.66
N VAL A 122 -3.30 -11.34 28.09
CA VAL A 122 -3.50 -11.48 26.65
C VAL A 122 -3.37 -10.08 26.06
N HIS A 123 -2.24 -9.77 25.42
CA HIS A 123 -2.19 -8.70 24.43
C HIS A 123 -2.93 -9.24 23.19
N GLU A 124 -4.09 -8.68 22.89
CA GLU A 124 -4.79 -8.93 21.61
C GLU A 124 -3.94 -8.29 20.49
N GLY A 125 -3.01 -9.06 19.92
CA GLY A 125 -2.25 -8.68 18.75
C GLY A 125 -3.09 -8.87 17.48
N HIS A 126 -2.79 -8.10 16.44
CA HIS A 126 -3.36 -8.30 15.12
C HIS A 126 -2.81 -9.59 14.53
N THR A 127 -3.67 -10.51 14.11
CA THR A 127 -3.27 -11.72 13.40
C THR A 127 -3.50 -11.51 11.91
N HIS A 128 -2.43 -11.24 11.14
CA HIS A 128 -2.50 -11.30 9.70
C HIS A 128 -2.51 -12.76 9.22
N ALA A 129 -3.10 -13.01 8.07
CA ALA A 129 -3.06 -14.32 7.43
C ALA A 129 -1.59 -14.75 7.23
N GLY A 130 -1.19 -15.89 7.82
CA GLY A 130 0.18 -16.38 7.74
C GLY A 130 1.18 -15.83 8.77
N GLY A 131 0.77 -14.97 9.73
CA GLY A 131 1.65 -14.45 10.79
C GLY A 131 2.75 -13.49 10.30
N VAL A 132 2.56 -12.83 9.18
CA VAL A 132 3.46 -11.83 8.59
C VAL A 132 2.72 -10.53 8.42
N GLU A 133 3.33 -9.41 8.77
CA GLU A 133 2.85 -8.06 8.48
C GLU A 133 2.91 -7.81 6.97
N PRO A 134 1.79 -7.66 6.25
CA PRO A 134 1.78 -7.68 4.78
C PRO A 134 2.11 -6.33 4.13
N HIS A 135 2.05 -5.21 4.88
CA HIS A 135 2.09 -3.85 4.33
C HIS A 135 3.50 -3.38 3.94
N ILE A 136 4.28 -4.27 3.29
CA ILE A 136 5.70 -4.05 2.95
C ILE A 136 5.94 -2.84 2.05
N TRP A 137 4.96 -2.46 1.22
CA TRP A 137 5.06 -1.33 0.28
C TRP A 137 5.11 0.04 0.98
N ASN A 138 4.72 0.14 2.25
CA ASN A 138 4.78 1.36 3.06
C ASN A 138 6.17 1.55 3.71
N SER A 139 7.21 1.30 2.93
CA SER A 139 8.64 1.45 3.28
C SER A 139 9.40 1.84 2.03
N THR A 140 10.25 2.86 2.11
CA THR A 140 11.12 3.27 1.00
C THR A 140 12.22 2.24 0.73
N ILE A 141 12.68 1.54 1.77
CA ILE A 141 13.66 0.44 1.67
C ILE A 141 13.03 -0.73 0.93
N ASN A 142 11.86 -1.19 1.36
CA ASN A 142 11.19 -2.32 0.73
C ASN A 142 10.70 -1.97 -0.69
N ALA A 143 10.30 -0.72 -0.95
CA ALA A 143 9.89 -0.27 -2.29
C ALA A 143 11.00 -0.45 -3.33
N GLN A 144 12.27 -0.27 -2.95
CA GLN A 144 13.41 -0.54 -3.84
C GLN A 144 13.54 -2.04 -4.15
N ILE A 145 13.32 -2.90 -3.14
CA ILE A 145 13.34 -4.37 -3.32
C ILE A 145 12.17 -4.80 -4.21
N ILE A 146 10.96 -4.32 -3.95
CA ILE A 146 9.76 -4.56 -4.76
C ILE A 146 10.01 -4.14 -6.22
N ALA A 147 10.57 -2.95 -6.45
CA ALA A 147 10.91 -2.49 -7.79
C ALA A 147 11.92 -3.40 -8.49
N GLY A 148 12.91 -3.93 -7.77
CA GLY A 148 13.87 -4.92 -8.27
C GLY A 148 13.20 -6.24 -8.66
N ASN A 149 12.27 -6.73 -7.85
CA ASN A 149 11.49 -7.95 -8.13
C ASN A 149 10.59 -7.75 -9.36
N ILE A 150 9.96 -6.58 -9.50
CA ILE A 150 9.17 -6.23 -10.69
C ILE A 150 10.04 -6.19 -11.94
N LEU A 151 11.23 -5.58 -11.89
CA LEU A 151 12.18 -5.58 -13.01
C LEU A 151 12.53 -7.01 -13.45
N ASN A 152 12.89 -7.87 -12.49
CA ASN A 152 13.23 -9.26 -12.76
C ASN A 152 12.05 -10.01 -13.40
N ALA A 153 10.84 -9.83 -12.90
CA ALA A 153 9.62 -10.43 -13.44
C ALA A 153 9.35 -9.95 -14.89
N LEU A 154 9.45 -8.64 -15.14
CA LEU A 154 9.29 -8.07 -16.49
C LEU A 154 10.33 -8.61 -17.48
N CYS A 155 11.61 -8.68 -17.08
CA CYS A 155 12.67 -9.26 -17.91
C CYS A 155 12.46 -10.77 -18.19
N ALA A 156 11.84 -11.50 -17.24
CA ALA A 156 11.52 -12.92 -17.43
C ALA A 156 10.38 -13.14 -18.44
N ILE A 157 9.36 -12.27 -18.45
CA ILE A 157 8.19 -12.43 -19.34
C ILE A 157 8.35 -11.73 -20.69
N ASP A 158 9.26 -10.73 -20.78
CA ASP A 158 9.53 -9.95 -22.00
C ASP A 158 10.98 -9.48 -22.05
N LYS A 159 11.88 -10.39 -22.37
CA LYS A 159 13.32 -10.13 -22.47
C LYS A 159 13.69 -9.12 -23.56
N ALA A 160 12.86 -8.95 -24.57
CA ALA A 160 13.17 -8.06 -25.68
C ALA A 160 13.28 -6.60 -25.25
N ASN A 161 12.56 -6.20 -24.21
CA ASN A 161 12.50 -4.84 -23.68
C ASN A 161 13.35 -4.61 -22.40
N GLU A 162 14.24 -5.56 -22.04
CA GLU A 162 15.05 -5.54 -20.82
C GLU A 162 15.79 -4.20 -20.60
N ASN A 163 16.42 -3.64 -21.65
CA ASN A 163 17.16 -2.38 -21.54
C ASN A 163 16.24 -1.19 -21.19
N ALA A 164 15.04 -1.16 -21.75
CA ALA A 164 14.07 -0.11 -21.47
C ALA A 164 13.51 -0.24 -20.04
N TYR A 165 13.29 -1.47 -19.57
CA TYR A 165 12.90 -1.72 -18.17
C TYR A 165 14.00 -1.30 -17.20
N MET A 166 15.24 -1.61 -17.48
CA MET A 166 16.38 -1.21 -16.65
C MET A 166 16.53 0.31 -16.56
N GLU A 167 16.34 1.03 -17.66
CA GLU A 167 16.41 2.50 -17.67
C GLU A 167 15.29 3.10 -16.78
N ARG A 168 14.05 2.64 -16.96
CA ARG A 168 12.89 3.09 -16.18
C ARG A 168 13.00 2.69 -14.71
N TYR A 169 13.49 1.49 -14.41
CA TYR A 169 13.80 1.05 -13.04
C TYR A 169 14.80 2.00 -12.37
N ASN A 170 15.90 2.32 -13.01
CA ASN A 170 16.88 3.25 -12.46
C ASN A 170 16.30 4.65 -12.23
N ALA A 171 15.37 5.10 -13.06
CA ALA A 171 14.65 6.35 -12.85
C ALA A 171 13.72 6.27 -11.63
N LEU A 172 12.99 5.16 -11.45
CA LEU A 172 12.13 4.92 -10.30
C LEU A 172 12.93 4.86 -8.99
N ILE A 173 14.05 4.14 -8.97
CA ILE A 173 14.93 4.06 -7.78
C ILE A 173 15.37 5.44 -7.33
N ARG A 174 15.82 6.31 -8.24
CA ARG A 174 16.19 7.69 -7.88
C ARG A 174 15.03 8.49 -7.26
N ARG A 175 13.80 8.26 -7.69
CA ARG A 175 12.61 8.91 -7.12
C ARG A 175 12.32 8.39 -5.71
N ILE A 176 12.42 7.08 -5.50
CA ILE A 176 12.23 6.45 -4.19
C ILE A 176 13.31 6.95 -3.20
N GLU A 177 14.58 6.98 -3.61
CA GLU A 177 15.69 7.50 -2.80
C GLU A 177 15.51 8.98 -2.46
N HIS A 178 15.02 9.77 -3.41
CA HIS A 178 14.71 11.19 -3.15
C HIS A 178 13.57 11.34 -2.13
N THR A 179 12.51 10.56 -2.27
CA THR A 179 11.39 10.52 -1.31
C THR A 179 11.87 10.13 0.09
N ASP A 180 12.71 9.09 0.19
CA ASP A 180 13.32 8.69 1.46
C ASP A 180 14.13 9.82 2.11
N SER A 181 15.00 10.47 1.32
CA SER A 181 15.81 11.60 1.80
C SER A 181 14.96 12.74 2.36
N LEU A 182 13.85 13.09 1.68
CA LEU A 182 12.92 14.12 2.15
C LEU A 182 12.20 13.71 3.44
N ILE A 183 11.73 12.47 3.54
CA ILE A 183 11.10 11.93 4.75
C ILE A 183 12.10 11.94 5.91
N CYS A 184 13.33 11.45 5.70
CA CYS A 184 14.40 11.50 6.70
C CYS A 184 14.64 12.92 7.19
N GLN A 185 14.72 13.90 6.28
CA GLN A 185 14.91 15.30 6.64
C GLN A 185 13.75 15.83 7.49
N MET A 186 12.50 15.55 7.11
CA MET A 186 11.32 15.95 7.88
C MET A 186 11.30 15.33 9.27
N LEU A 187 11.48 14.01 9.34
CA LEU A 187 11.39 13.27 10.59
C LEU A 187 12.62 13.43 11.49
N SER A 188 13.73 13.97 11.00
CA SER A 188 14.87 14.39 11.82
C SER A 188 14.61 15.68 12.63
N SER A 189 13.52 16.38 12.32
CA SER A 189 13.14 17.59 13.04
C SER A 189 12.85 17.31 14.52
N PRO A 190 13.31 18.17 15.45
CA PRO A 190 12.95 18.07 16.88
C PRO A 190 11.44 18.19 17.14
N ASN A 191 10.68 18.74 16.18
CA ASN A 191 9.23 18.90 16.25
C ASN A 191 8.47 17.70 15.66
N ALA A 192 9.16 16.70 15.11
CA ALA A 192 8.53 15.51 14.57
C ALA A 192 7.99 14.62 15.70
N ASP A 193 6.77 14.13 15.53
CA ASP A 193 6.16 13.15 16.42
C ASP A 193 6.90 11.83 16.33
N ARG A 194 7.09 11.16 17.47
CA ARG A 194 7.75 9.85 17.54
C ARG A 194 6.76 8.70 17.75
N ALA A 195 5.51 9.04 18.05
CA ALA A 195 4.42 8.08 18.19
C ALA A 195 3.18 8.63 17.48
N PHE A 196 2.43 7.74 16.88
CA PHE A 196 1.14 8.03 16.24
C PHE A 196 0.17 6.90 16.48
N MET A 197 -1.12 7.21 16.45
CA MET A 197 -2.17 6.21 16.36
C MET A 197 -2.60 6.05 14.90
N ILE A 198 -3.05 4.86 14.57
CA ILE A 198 -3.60 4.54 13.25
C ILE A 198 -4.79 3.59 13.44
N TYR A 199 -5.83 3.71 12.62
CA TYR A 199 -6.97 2.81 12.77
C TYR A 199 -6.57 1.36 12.51
N HIS A 200 -6.17 1.02 11.30
CA HIS A 200 -5.59 -0.26 10.89
C HIS A 200 -4.05 -0.13 10.75
N PRO A 201 -3.24 -1.05 11.33
CA PRO A 201 -1.79 -0.88 11.48
C PRO A 201 -0.97 -1.04 10.18
N ALA A 202 -1.32 -0.32 9.14
CA ALA A 202 -0.69 -0.44 7.82
C ALA A 202 0.70 0.22 7.70
N LEU A 203 1.21 0.89 8.74
CA LEU A 203 2.46 1.64 8.68
C LEU A 203 3.61 1.02 9.52
N SER A 204 3.57 -0.30 9.77
CA SER A 204 4.57 -0.98 10.60
C SER A 204 5.99 -0.87 10.03
N TYR A 205 6.15 -1.04 8.71
CA TYR A 205 7.45 -0.89 8.04
C TYR A 205 7.91 0.58 7.99
N PHE A 206 7.00 1.51 7.75
CA PHE A 206 7.29 2.94 7.86
C PHE A 206 7.78 3.30 9.27
N ALA A 207 7.08 2.82 10.29
CA ALA A 207 7.45 3.06 11.69
C ALA A 207 8.82 2.45 12.03
N ARG A 208 9.13 1.24 11.56
CA ARG A 208 10.44 0.59 11.70
C ARG A 208 11.55 1.44 11.08
N ASP A 209 11.39 1.85 9.83
CA ASP A 209 12.43 2.51 9.04
C ASP A 209 12.77 3.90 9.58
N TYR A 210 11.79 4.60 10.14
CA TYR A 210 11.97 5.96 10.67
C TYR A 210 11.98 6.05 12.20
N ASN A 211 12.10 4.90 12.89
CA ASN A 211 12.15 4.81 14.36
C ASN A 211 10.98 5.52 15.04
N LEU A 212 9.77 5.17 14.62
CA LEU A 212 8.49 5.67 15.13
C LEU A 212 7.76 4.54 15.89
N HIS A 213 6.82 4.92 16.76
CA HIS A 213 5.96 3.98 17.46
C HIS A 213 4.53 4.07 16.94
N GLN A 214 4.07 3.02 16.27
CA GLN A 214 2.69 2.85 15.78
C GLN A 214 1.82 2.23 16.86
N ILE A 215 0.66 2.84 17.14
CA ILE A 215 -0.34 2.35 18.09
C ILE A 215 -1.65 2.10 17.31
N PRO A 216 -2.05 0.84 17.08
CA PRO A 216 -3.27 0.53 16.37
C PRO A 216 -4.52 0.82 17.22
N ILE A 217 -5.61 1.26 16.58
CA ILE A 217 -6.90 1.47 17.25
C ILE A 217 -7.74 0.21 17.22
N GLU A 218 -7.80 -0.47 16.09
CA GLU A 218 -8.50 -1.75 16.00
C GLU A 218 -7.82 -2.84 16.83
N ALA A 219 -8.57 -3.85 17.18
CA ALA A 219 -8.09 -5.01 17.92
C ALA A 219 -8.30 -6.29 17.10
N GLY A 220 -7.23 -6.79 16.45
CA GLY A 220 -7.28 -8.00 15.62
C GLY A 220 -8.30 -7.92 14.48
N GLY A 221 -8.31 -6.80 13.73
CA GLY A 221 -9.24 -6.56 12.63
C GLY A 221 -10.69 -6.25 13.06
N LYS A 222 -10.92 -5.95 14.36
CA LYS A 222 -12.24 -5.67 14.91
C LYS A 222 -12.31 -4.28 15.54
N GLU A 223 -13.50 -3.72 15.62
CA GLU A 223 -13.73 -2.49 16.38
C GLU A 223 -13.31 -2.65 17.85
N PRO A 224 -12.67 -1.60 18.45
CA PRO A 224 -12.21 -1.65 19.83
C PRO A 224 -13.38 -1.73 20.80
N SER A 225 -13.24 -2.57 21.83
CA SER A 225 -14.16 -2.59 22.95
C SER A 225 -14.10 -1.29 23.77
N PRO A 226 -15.13 -0.96 24.59
CA PRO A 226 -15.08 0.22 25.47
C PRO A 226 -13.88 0.23 26.42
N THR A 227 -13.45 -0.93 26.93
CA THR A 227 -12.26 -1.06 27.78
C THR A 227 -11.00 -0.78 26.99
N HIS A 228 -10.91 -1.30 25.75
CA HIS A 228 -9.77 -1.05 24.88
C HIS A 228 -9.68 0.45 24.50
N LEU A 229 -10.78 1.10 24.16
CA LEU A 229 -10.83 2.55 23.91
C LEU A 229 -10.30 3.37 25.08
N LYS A 230 -10.68 3.01 26.33
CA LYS A 230 -10.14 3.66 27.54
C LYS A 230 -8.62 3.50 27.64
N ASN A 231 -8.11 2.31 27.34
CA ASN A 231 -6.67 2.05 27.35
C ASN A 231 -5.94 2.88 26.25
N LEU A 232 -6.51 2.96 25.05
CA LEU A 232 -5.98 3.77 23.96
C LEU A 232 -5.90 5.26 24.31
N ILE A 233 -6.95 5.82 24.97
CA ILE A 233 -6.92 7.21 25.46
C ILE A 233 -5.81 7.42 26.46
N ASN A 234 -5.57 6.47 27.37
CA ASN A 234 -4.47 6.53 28.34
C ASN A 234 -3.11 6.44 27.64
N SER A 235 -2.93 5.52 26.69
CA SER A 235 -1.70 5.37 25.90
C SER A 235 -1.42 6.64 25.08
N CYS A 236 -2.43 7.22 24.43
CA CYS A 236 -2.32 8.46 23.70
C CYS A 236 -1.73 9.60 24.57
N LYS A 237 -2.24 9.75 25.79
CA LYS A 237 -1.76 10.76 26.75
C LYS A 237 -0.34 10.45 27.24
N LYS A 238 -0.06 9.18 27.60
CA LYS A 238 1.25 8.72 28.12
C LYS A 238 2.35 8.94 27.09
N GLU A 239 2.08 8.58 25.83
CA GLU A 239 3.07 8.63 24.74
C GLU A 239 3.06 9.96 23.99
N LYS A 240 2.23 10.92 24.44
CA LYS A 240 2.12 12.26 23.86
C LYS A 240 1.79 12.22 22.36
N VAL A 241 0.94 11.28 21.94
CA VAL A 241 0.48 11.18 20.57
C VAL A 241 -0.26 12.44 20.19
N ARG A 242 0.06 13.01 19.02
CA ARG A 242 -0.54 14.24 18.49
C ARG A 242 -1.32 14.05 17.20
N VAL A 243 -1.18 12.88 16.57
CA VAL A 243 -1.88 12.54 15.32
C VAL A 243 -2.47 11.13 15.39
N ILE A 244 -3.67 11.01 14.87
CA ILE A 244 -4.37 9.75 14.63
C ILE A 244 -4.60 9.64 13.13
N PHE A 245 -4.06 8.62 12.49
CA PHE A 245 -4.30 8.31 11.10
C PHE A 245 -5.54 7.45 10.92
N VAL A 246 -6.35 7.76 9.89
CA VAL A 246 -7.52 6.98 9.50
C VAL A 246 -7.49 6.74 7.99
N GLN A 247 -7.68 5.49 7.59
CA GLN A 247 -7.74 5.08 6.19
C GLN A 247 -9.19 5.13 5.67
N PRO A 248 -9.41 5.28 4.33
CA PRO A 248 -10.74 5.40 3.73
C PRO A 248 -11.65 4.19 3.93
N GLU A 249 -11.06 3.00 4.12
CA GLU A 249 -11.77 1.72 4.26
C GLU A 249 -12.44 1.57 5.63
N PHE A 250 -12.11 2.44 6.60
CA PHE A 250 -12.53 2.28 8.00
C PHE A 250 -13.37 3.45 8.52
N ASP A 251 -14.27 3.12 9.48
CA ASP A 251 -15.06 4.12 10.16
C ASP A 251 -14.23 4.92 11.17
N ARG A 252 -14.26 6.24 11.04
CA ARG A 252 -13.46 7.14 11.85
C ARG A 252 -14.02 7.43 13.25
N ARG A 253 -15.23 6.99 13.58
CA ARG A 253 -15.92 7.34 14.85
C ARG A 253 -15.07 7.10 16.10
N ASN A 254 -14.37 5.97 16.16
CA ASN A 254 -13.50 5.62 17.30
C ASN A 254 -12.27 6.55 17.36
N ALA A 255 -11.69 6.90 16.22
CA ALA A 255 -10.59 7.87 16.14
C ALA A 255 -11.04 9.28 16.59
N ASP A 256 -12.21 9.73 16.15
CA ASP A 256 -12.78 11.01 16.55
C ASP A 256 -13.08 11.05 18.06
N LEU A 257 -13.58 9.94 18.64
CA LEU A 257 -13.81 9.83 20.08
C LEU A 257 -12.50 9.97 20.87
N ILE A 258 -11.44 9.28 20.47
CA ILE A 258 -10.12 9.40 21.11
C ILE A 258 -9.60 10.84 20.96
N ALA A 259 -9.72 11.43 19.78
CA ALA A 259 -9.27 12.80 19.50
C ALA A 259 -9.99 13.84 20.40
N GLN A 260 -11.31 13.72 20.58
CA GLN A 260 -12.08 14.59 21.49
C GLN A 260 -11.59 14.50 22.94
N GLN A 261 -11.15 13.33 23.40
CA GLN A 261 -10.69 13.11 24.78
C GLN A 261 -9.23 13.48 25.02
N THR A 262 -8.45 13.63 23.96
CA THR A 262 -6.98 13.81 24.03
C THR A 262 -6.49 15.10 23.42
N GLY A 263 -7.31 15.78 22.59
CA GLY A 263 -6.88 16.94 21.81
C GLY A 263 -6.02 16.59 20.60
N THR A 264 -5.97 15.32 20.21
CA THR A 264 -5.16 14.81 19.09
C THR A 264 -5.82 15.15 17.75
N ARG A 265 -5.05 15.39 16.71
CA ARG A 265 -5.57 15.63 15.33
C ARG A 265 -5.90 14.30 14.66
N VAL A 266 -7.02 14.23 13.95
CA VAL A 266 -7.34 13.11 13.06
C VAL A 266 -6.96 13.51 11.63
N VAL A 267 -6.14 12.71 10.97
CA VAL A 267 -5.64 12.92 9.62
C VAL A 267 -5.98 11.71 8.76
N ALA A 268 -6.62 11.97 7.62
CA ALA A 268 -6.86 10.92 6.63
C ALA A 268 -5.56 10.62 5.86
N ILE A 269 -5.26 9.34 5.70
CA ILE A 269 -4.17 8.82 4.85
C ILE A 269 -4.70 7.68 3.99
N ASN A 270 -4.04 7.40 2.88
CA ASN A 270 -4.39 6.27 2.02
C ASN A 270 -3.17 5.39 1.70
N PRO A 271 -2.76 4.47 2.58
CA PRO A 271 -1.62 3.57 2.35
C PRO A 271 -1.75 2.70 1.08
N LEU A 272 -2.95 2.64 0.48
CA LEU A 272 -3.23 1.96 -0.78
C LEU A 272 -3.26 2.92 -1.98
N SER A 273 -2.72 4.15 -1.84
CA SER A 273 -2.72 5.12 -2.93
C SER A 273 -1.87 4.64 -4.11
N TYR A 274 -2.38 4.89 -5.33
CA TYR A 274 -1.57 4.80 -6.55
C TYR A 274 -0.45 5.86 -6.55
N ASP A 275 -0.73 7.05 -6.05
CA ASP A 275 0.25 8.15 -5.93
C ASP A 275 1.14 7.91 -4.70
N TRP A 276 1.91 6.82 -4.74
CA TRP A 276 2.65 6.27 -3.60
C TRP A 276 3.64 7.27 -2.99
N GLU A 277 4.43 7.98 -3.80
CA GLU A 277 5.42 8.95 -3.31
C GLU A 277 4.75 10.11 -2.56
N GLU A 278 3.66 10.64 -3.14
CA GLU A 278 2.89 11.72 -2.52
C GLU A 278 2.31 11.26 -1.17
N GLU A 279 1.77 10.05 -1.09
CA GLU A 279 1.19 9.51 0.14
C GLU A 279 2.23 9.26 1.24
N MET A 280 3.42 8.76 0.88
CA MET A 280 4.53 8.62 1.81
C MET A 280 4.97 9.97 2.38
N MET A 281 5.04 11.00 1.53
CA MET A 281 5.36 12.37 1.93
C MET A 281 4.27 12.99 2.80
N ASN A 282 2.98 12.81 2.47
CA ASN A 282 1.83 13.29 3.23
C ASN A 282 1.81 12.68 4.64
N THR A 283 2.09 11.38 4.74
CA THR A 283 2.22 10.67 6.02
C THR A 283 3.32 11.27 6.88
N ALA A 284 4.51 11.49 6.33
CA ALA A 284 5.62 12.11 7.05
C ALA A 284 5.31 13.57 7.45
N GLN A 285 4.72 14.35 6.55
CA GLN A 285 4.33 15.74 6.81
C GLN A 285 3.31 15.86 7.94
N ALA A 286 2.38 14.91 8.04
CA ALA A 286 1.38 14.89 9.11
C ALA A 286 2.01 14.66 10.51
N LEU A 287 3.19 14.04 10.57
CA LEU A 287 3.95 13.84 11.81
C LEU A 287 4.73 15.09 12.25
N LEU A 288 4.77 16.15 11.42
CA LEU A 288 5.33 17.41 11.83
C LEU A 288 4.27 18.25 12.55
N THR A 289 4.55 18.61 13.81
CA THR A 289 3.68 19.54 14.52
C THR A 289 3.87 20.95 13.95
N PRO A 290 2.80 21.64 13.58
CA PRO A 290 2.89 23.07 13.28
C PRO A 290 3.54 23.81 14.46
N ARG A 291 4.55 24.64 14.20
CA ARG A 291 5.03 25.57 15.24
C ARG A 291 3.83 26.40 15.68
N SER A 292 3.46 26.32 16.97
CA SER A 292 2.59 27.35 17.52
C SER A 292 3.23 28.69 17.20
N PRO A 293 2.52 29.67 16.65
CA PRO A 293 3.06 31.01 16.56
C PRO A 293 3.54 31.36 17.96
N LYS A 294 4.85 31.65 18.11
CA LYS A 294 5.38 32.19 19.36
C LYS A 294 4.49 33.37 19.66
N GLY A 295 3.79 33.34 20.80
CA GLY A 295 3.15 34.50 21.34
C GLY A 295 4.19 35.60 21.32
N GLU A 296 3.97 36.61 20.47
CA GLU A 296 4.66 37.89 20.61
C GLU A 296 4.24 38.44 21.94
N GLY A 297 5.16 38.50 22.82
CA GLY A 297 5.40 39.37 23.93
C GLY A 297 4.24 39.73 24.88
N GLU A 298 4.41 39.35 26.10
CA GLU A 298 4.31 40.36 27.18
C GLU A 298 5.59 40.31 28.00
#